data_141962ff08c3448bbdb4be40f39f6b0b
#
_entry.id   141962ff08c3448bbdb4be40f39f6b0b
#
_cell.length_a   1.000
_cell.length_b   1.000
_cell.length_c   1.000
_cell.angle_alpha   90.00
_cell.angle_beta   90.00
_cell.angle_gamma   90.00
#
_symmetry.space_group_name_H-M   'P 1'
#
loop_
_entity.id
_entity.type
_entity.pdbx_description
1 polymer ?
#
loop_
_entity_poly.entity_id
_entity_poly.type
_entity_poly.pdbx_seq_one_letter_code
_entity_poly.pdbx_strand_id
1 'polypeptide(L)'
;KCDGTFTMNGGEIHMSVSGNQSKGIKTKNDLRINDGTIHIQTTGSVAVVDNDPSYCTGIKCDQTVYIAGGNIIITSTGTAGKGISTDGDLVISGGDVQITTSGNGGTYTNTNSILDSYSATCMKSNGNIHITNGTVTMKSTGSAGKGISADGEIVFGAVNAEGPVVDATTTGAKFLVSGHGENADYANPKAIKCIGDLTSHSGTFTIRCTQ
;
A
#
# COMPACT_ATOMS: atom_id res chain seq x y z
N LYS A 1 16.20 4.34 8.68
CA LYS A 1 16.18 2.88 8.85
C LYS A 1 16.39 2.55 10.32
N CYS A 2 15.59 1.62 10.83
CA CYS A 2 15.68 1.04 12.16
C CYS A 2 15.85 -0.48 12.01
N ASP A 3 16.84 -1.07 12.70
CA ASP A 3 17.03 -2.53 12.69
C ASP A 3 16.22 -3.23 13.80
N GLY A 4 15.62 -2.48 14.72
CA GLY A 4 14.66 -2.93 15.73
C GLY A 4 13.22 -2.56 15.37
N THR A 5 12.38 -2.47 16.40
CA THR A 5 11.01 -2.00 16.32
C THR A 5 10.98 -0.47 16.30
N PHE A 6 10.13 0.11 15.47
CA PHE A 6 9.77 1.52 15.54
C PHE A 6 8.46 1.68 16.30
N THR A 7 8.42 2.54 17.29
CA THR A 7 7.20 2.88 18.00
C THR A 7 7.04 4.40 18.08
N MET A 8 5.87 4.88 17.69
CA MET A 8 5.48 6.28 17.81
C MET A 8 4.28 6.40 18.74
N ASN A 9 4.45 7.13 19.85
CA ASN A 9 3.41 7.34 20.87
C ASN A 9 2.89 8.79 20.85
N GLY A 10 3.33 9.60 19.90
CA GLY A 10 2.97 11.01 19.75
C GLY A 10 4.05 11.77 19.00
N GLY A 11 3.91 13.09 18.93
CA GLY A 11 4.83 13.94 18.21
C GLY A 11 4.55 14.00 16.70
N GLU A 12 5.49 14.53 15.94
CA GLU A 12 5.30 14.86 14.54
C GLU A 12 6.51 14.48 13.68
N ILE A 13 6.28 13.83 12.56
CA ILE A 13 7.30 13.42 11.60
C ILE A 13 6.93 13.97 10.21
N HIS A 14 7.82 14.76 9.63
CA HIS A 14 7.73 15.21 8.24
C HIS A 14 8.91 14.70 7.44
N MET A 15 8.65 14.03 6.32
CA MET A 15 9.69 13.45 5.45
C MET A 15 9.45 13.75 3.99
N SER A 16 10.53 14.08 3.26
CA SER A 16 10.58 14.09 1.80
C SER A 16 11.62 13.10 1.32
N VAL A 17 11.25 12.19 0.43
CA VAL A 17 12.07 11.09 -0.06
C VAL A 17 12.08 11.09 -1.59
N SER A 18 13.19 11.45 -2.21
CA SER A 18 13.31 11.59 -3.67
C SER A 18 14.14 10.49 -4.35
N GLY A 19 14.92 9.73 -3.59
CA GLY A 19 15.74 8.66 -4.16
C GLY A 19 14.93 7.48 -4.67
N ASN A 20 15.28 6.94 -5.84
CA ASN A 20 14.69 5.71 -6.35
C ASN A 20 14.90 4.59 -5.33
N GLN A 21 13.93 3.66 -5.23
CA GLN A 21 13.90 2.54 -4.28
C GLN A 21 14.13 2.94 -2.80
N SER A 22 14.11 4.22 -2.45
CA SER A 22 14.31 4.70 -1.08
C SER A 22 13.06 4.50 -0.22
N LYS A 23 13.24 4.48 1.10
CA LYS A 23 12.15 4.31 2.08
C LYS A 23 12.17 5.48 3.06
N GLY A 24 11.01 6.08 3.33
CA GLY A 24 10.87 7.09 4.36
C GLY A 24 11.19 6.48 5.73
N ILE A 25 10.32 5.63 6.24
CA ILE A 25 10.58 4.83 7.43
C ILE A 25 10.79 3.38 6.99
N LYS A 26 11.91 2.76 7.41
CA LYS A 26 12.14 1.33 7.25
C LYS A 26 12.48 0.68 8.59
N THR A 27 11.77 -0.42 8.93
CA THR A 27 12.02 -1.23 10.13
C THR A 27 12.25 -2.69 9.75
N LYS A 28 13.12 -3.39 10.50
CA LYS A 28 13.29 -4.84 10.38
C LYS A 28 12.29 -5.62 11.23
N ASN A 29 11.98 -5.10 12.42
CA ASN A 29 10.95 -5.66 13.30
C ASN A 29 9.65 -4.86 13.12
N ASP A 30 8.68 -5.04 14.00
CA ASP A 30 7.38 -4.38 13.94
C ASP A 30 7.48 -2.85 13.87
N LEU A 31 6.48 -2.27 13.25
CA LEU A 31 6.24 -0.84 13.29
C LEU A 31 4.92 -0.58 13.99
N ARG A 32 4.94 0.29 15.02
CA ARG A 32 3.77 0.62 15.84
C ARG A 32 3.55 2.11 15.86
N ILE A 33 2.36 2.55 15.45
CA ILE A 33 1.91 3.94 15.55
C ILE A 33 0.71 3.93 16.49
N ASN A 34 0.91 4.45 17.71
CA ASN A 34 -0.13 4.53 18.73
C ASN A 34 -0.82 5.89 18.70
N ASP A 35 -0.08 6.96 18.35
CA ASP A 35 -0.58 8.33 18.22
C ASP A 35 0.47 9.20 17.51
N GLY A 36 0.12 10.47 17.23
CA GLY A 36 0.99 11.46 16.59
C GLY A 36 0.68 11.69 15.11
N THR A 37 1.50 12.51 14.46
CA THR A 37 1.32 12.88 13.05
C THR A 37 2.52 12.41 12.21
N ILE A 38 2.26 11.70 11.13
CA ILE A 38 3.27 11.31 10.14
C ILE A 38 2.87 11.89 8.79
N HIS A 39 3.72 12.72 8.22
CA HIS A 39 3.56 13.25 6.88
C HIS A 39 4.75 12.85 6.01
N ILE A 40 4.55 11.98 5.04
CA ILE A 40 5.61 11.51 4.14
C ILE A 40 5.26 11.82 2.70
N GLN A 41 6.19 12.47 1.99
CA GLN A 41 6.12 12.66 0.56
C GLN A 41 7.25 11.87 -0.11
N THR A 42 6.93 11.02 -1.08
CA THR A 42 7.92 10.29 -1.87
C THR A 42 7.77 10.61 -3.35
N THR A 43 8.89 10.89 -4.02
CA THR A 43 8.94 11.17 -5.46
C THR A 43 9.84 10.18 -6.22
N GLY A 44 10.62 9.37 -5.50
CA GLY A 44 11.47 8.34 -6.08
C GLY A 44 10.66 7.22 -6.76
N SER A 45 11.25 6.63 -7.76
CA SER A 45 10.63 5.55 -8.56
C SER A 45 11.10 4.17 -8.13
N VAL A 46 10.42 3.14 -8.64
CA VAL A 46 10.91 1.76 -8.61
C VAL A 46 12.25 1.67 -9.36
N ALA A 47 13.14 0.80 -8.89
CA ALA A 47 14.30 0.35 -9.65
C ALA A 47 14.27 -1.18 -9.71
N VAL A 48 14.46 -1.73 -10.92
CA VAL A 48 14.58 -3.17 -11.12
C VAL A 48 16.06 -3.53 -11.00
N VAL A 49 16.40 -4.32 -10.00
CA VAL A 49 17.76 -4.79 -9.72
C VAL A 49 17.72 -6.30 -9.70
N ASP A 50 18.59 -6.94 -10.49
CA ASP A 50 18.65 -8.40 -10.61
C ASP A 50 17.27 -9.04 -10.92
N ASN A 51 16.52 -8.41 -11.83
CA ASN A 51 15.16 -8.82 -12.22
C ASN A 51 14.13 -8.81 -11.06
N ASP A 52 14.38 -8.04 -9.99
CA ASP A 52 13.47 -7.83 -8.87
C ASP A 52 13.18 -6.33 -8.65
N PRO A 53 11.90 -5.92 -8.63
CA PRO A 53 11.56 -4.51 -8.44
C PRO A 53 11.67 -4.08 -6.98
N SER A 54 12.52 -3.11 -6.72
CA SER A 54 12.63 -2.41 -5.44
C SER A 54 11.94 -1.05 -5.50
N TYR A 55 10.98 -0.82 -4.62
CA TYR A 55 10.05 0.31 -4.69
C TYR A 55 10.48 1.48 -3.81
N CYS A 56 10.23 2.71 -4.23
CA CYS A 56 10.19 3.82 -3.31
C CYS A 56 8.91 3.72 -2.46
N THR A 57 9.06 3.79 -1.13
CA THR A 57 7.99 3.49 -0.20
C THR A 57 7.97 4.48 0.97
N GLY A 58 6.79 4.99 1.32
CA GLY A 58 6.65 5.85 2.50
C GLY A 58 7.04 5.12 3.79
N ILE A 59 6.36 4.03 4.11
CA ILE A 59 6.62 3.17 5.26
C ILE A 59 6.85 1.74 4.78
N LYS A 60 8.03 1.19 5.04
CA LYS A 60 8.37 -0.23 4.80
C LYS A 60 8.68 -0.92 6.13
N CYS A 61 8.01 -2.03 6.38
CA CYS A 61 8.25 -2.90 7.53
C CYS A 61 8.55 -4.33 7.04
N ASP A 62 9.57 -4.97 7.63
CA ASP A 62 9.92 -6.36 7.28
C ASP A 62 9.11 -7.37 8.13
N GLN A 63 8.33 -6.88 9.13
CA GLN A 63 7.39 -7.66 9.95
C GLN A 63 6.00 -7.00 9.90
N THR A 64 5.31 -6.88 11.01
CA THR A 64 3.94 -6.37 11.08
C THR A 64 3.89 -4.85 11.33
N VAL A 65 2.99 -4.18 10.61
CA VAL A 65 2.63 -2.78 10.87
C VAL A 65 1.35 -2.75 11.71
N TYR A 66 1.41 -2.05 12.84
CA TYR A 66 0.26 -1.77 13.71
C TYR A 66 0.00 -0.27 13.74
N ILE A 67 -1.23 0.12 13.42
CA ILE A 67 -1.72 1.51 13.56
C ILE A 67 -2.92 1.48 14.49
N ALA A 68 -2.74 2.02 15.69
CA ALA A 68 -3.79 2.10 16.70
C ALA A 68 -4.38 3.50 16.82
N GLY A 69 -3.69 4.53 16.30
CA GLY A 69 -4.11 5.92 16.36
C GLY A 69 -3.23 6.82 15.51
N GLY A 70 -3.39 8.13 15.70
CA GLY A 70 -2.61 9.15 15.00
C GLY A 70 -3.18 9.54 13.62
N ASN A 71 -2.49 10.48 12.98
CA ASN A 71 -2.81 11.01 11.65
C ASN A 71 -1.65 10.70 10.69
N ILE A 72 -1.86 9.83 9.74
CA ILE A 72 -0.85 9.36 8.80
C ILE A 72 -1.20 9.81 7.38
N ILE A 73 -0.39 10.69 6.81
CA ILE A 73 -0.58 11.22 5.46
C ILE A 73 0.63 10.83 4.61
N ILE A 74 0.40 10.06 3.56
CA ILE A 74 1.46 9.63 2.64
C ILE A 74 1.08 9.97 1.22
N THR A 75 1.96 10.71 0.53
CA THR A 75 1.83 10.99 -0.90
C THR A 75 3.02 10.39 -1.65
N SER A 76 2.76 9.55 -2.64
CA SER A 76 3.79 8.91 -3.46
C SER A 76 3.53 9.16 -4.95
N THR A 77 4.43 9.87 -5.61
CA THR A 77 4.26 10.28 -7.01
C THR A 77 5.19 9.55 -7.99
N GLY A 78 6.23 8.89 -7.50
CA GLY A 78 7.15 8.15 -8.35
C GLY A 78 6.55 6.88 -8.96
N THR A 79 7.09 6.42 -10.06
CA THR A 79 6.66 5.19 -10.76
C THR A 79 6.60 4.01 -9.79
N ALA A 80 5.47 3.34 -9.75
CA ALA A 80 5.17 2.21 -8.86
C ALA A 80 5.40 2.48 -7.36
N GLY A 81 5.40 3.75 -6.92
CA GLY A 81 5.62 4.11 -5.52
C GLY A 81 4.57 3.49 -4.60
N LYS A 82 4.96 3.20 -3.37
CA LYS A 82 4.07 2.61 -2.36
C LYS A 82 3.90 3.53 -1.17
N GLY A 83 2.69 3.56 -0.61
CA GLY A 83 2.43 4.25 0.65
C GLY A 83 2.98 3.45 1.83
N ILE A 84 2.28 2.40 2.24
CA ILE A 84 2.69 1.45 3.27
C ILE A 84 2.94 0.09 2.62
N SER A 85 4.06 -0.55 2.95
CA SER A 85 4.37 -1.91 2.52
C SER A 85 4.96 -2.72 3.66
N THR A 86 4.41 -3.89 3.93
CA THR A 86 4.92 -4.80 4.95
C THR A 86 5.11 -6.20 4.39
N ASP A 87 6.10 -6.93 4.92
CA ASP A 87 6.30 -8.34 4.58
C ASP A 87 5.47 -9.27 5.49
N GLY A 88 5.07 -8.81 6.68
CA GLY A 88 4.07 -9.43 7.54
C GLY A 88 2.69 -8.80 7.35
N ASP A 89 1.90 -8.76 8.41
CA ASP A 89 0.53 -8.23 8.41
C ASP A 89 0.48 -6.70 8.51
N LEU A 90 -0.63 -6.13 8.07
CA LEU A 90 -1.01 -4.74 8.33
C LEU A 90 -2.28 -4.72 9.18
N VAL A 91 -2.17 -4.18 10.38
CA VAL A 91 -3.28 -4.09 11.34
C VAL A 91 -3.58 -2.62 11.65
N ILE A 92 -4.79 -2.18 11.35
CA ILE A 92 -5.28 -0.84 11.65
C ILE A 92 -6.48 -0.98 12.60
N SER A 93 -6.32 -0.50 13.82
CA SER A 93 -7.37 -0.53 14.85
C SER A 93 -7.84 0.87 15.27
N GLY A 94 -7.34 1.92 14.61
CA GLY A 94 -7.73 3.31 14.84
C GLY A 94 -6.89 4.28 14.01
N GLY A 95 -7.11 5.57 14.24
CA GLY A 95 -6.40 6.65 13.56
C GLY A 95 -7.05 7.09 12.24
N ASP A 96 -6.43 8.09 11.62
CA ASP A 96 -6.78 8.61 10.30
C ASP A 96 -5.59 8.35 9.35
N VAL A 97 -5.81 7.51 8.35
CA VAL A 97 -4.77 7.08 7.40
C VAL A 97 -5.15 7.51 5.99
N GLN A 98 -4.41 8.46 5.44
CA GLN A 98 -4.63 9.00 4.10
C GLN A 98 -3.43 8.70 3.20
N ILE A 99 -3.65 7.95 2.12
CA ILE A 99 -2.59 7.58 1.20
C ILE A 99 -2.99 7.89 -0.24
N THR A 100 -2.15 8.69 -0.91
CA THR A 100 -2.30 8.97 -2.33
C THR A 100 -1.08 8.45 -3.10
N THR A 101 -1.31 7.68 -4.15
CA THR A 101 -0.28 7.26 -5.10
C THR A 101 -0.67 7.69 -6.51
N SER A 102 0.26 8.25 -7.29
CA SER A 102 0.00 8.70 -8.65
C SER A 102 0.98 8.17 -9.70
N GLY A 103 2.02 7.46 -9.28
CA GLY A 103 3.00 6.87 -10.19
C GLY A 103 2.39 5.76 -11.06
N ASN A 104 2.76 5.74 -12.33
CA ASN A 104 2.30 4.70 -13.25
C ASN A 104 2.92 3.34 -12.93
N GLY A 105 2.21 2.29 -13.30
CA GLY A 105 2.77 0.95 -13.40
C GLY A 105 3.63 0.77 -14.65
N GLY A 106 4.27 -0.36 -14.76
CA GLY A 106 5.09 -0.75 -15.90
C GLY A 106 5.42 -2.23 -15.88
N THR A 107 6.20 -2.67 -16.86
CA THR A 107 6.61 -4.07 -17.02
C THR A 107 8.08 -4.26 -16.69
N TYR A 108 8.44 -5.46 -16.32
CA TYR A 108 9.83 -5.90 -16.13
C TYR A 108 9.94 -7.41 -16.43
N THR A 109 11.14 -7.89 -16.66
CA THR A 109 11.38 -9.33 -16.74
C THR A 109 11.81 -9.83 -15.37
N ASN A 110 11.07 -10.78 -14.82
CA ASN A 110 11.35 -11.33 -13.49
C ASN A 110 12.51 -12.37 -13.52
N THR A 111 12.87 -12.89 -12.36
CA THR A 111 13.97 -13.86 -12.19
C THR A 111 13.76 -15.17 -12.95
N ASN A 112 12.52 -15.49 -13.33
CA ASN A 112 12.17 -16.66 -14.16
C ASN A 112 12.17 -16.34 -15.66
N SER A 113 12.69 -15.17 -16.07
CA SER A 113 12.67 -14.69 -17.45
C SER A 113 11.25 -14.50 -18.03
N ILE A 114 10.26 -14.29 -17.16
CA ILE A 114 8.87 -14.04 -17.54
C ILE A 114 8.60 -12.54 -17.42
N LEU A 115 7.89 -12.00 -18.41
CA LEU A 115 7.43 -10.62 -18.37
C LEU A 115 6.33 -10.49 -17.29
N ASP A 116 6.52 -9.56 -16.36
CA ASP A 116 5.65 -9.31 -15.21
C ASP A 116 5.42 -7.80 -15.06
N SER A 117 4.62 -7.38 -14.10
CA SER A 117 4.25 -5.98 -13.91
C SER A 117 4.42 -5.50 -12.47
N TYR A 118 4.81 -4.25 -12.33
CA TYR A 118 4.75 -3.49 -11.08
C TYR A 118 3.72 -2.37 -11.16
N SER A 119 3.19 -1.95 -10.04
CA SER A 119 2.24 -0.83 -9.97
C SER A 119 2.32 -0.10 -8.63
N ALA A 120 1.91 1.16 -8.63
CA ALA A 120 1.74 1.93 -7.40
C ALA A 120 0.64 1.30 -6.53
N THR A 121 0.84 1.33 -5.22
CA THR A 121 -0.10 0.72 -4.27
C THR A 121 -0.13 1.55 -2.98
N CYS A 122 -1.33 1.94 -2.54
CA CYS A 122 -1.43 2.68 -1.28
C CYS A 122 -1.02 1.80 -0.09
N MET A 123 -1.60 0.60 0.03
CA MET A 123 -1.27 -0.35 1.09
C MET A 123 -0.98 -1.74 0.51
N LYS A 124 0.21 -2.27 0.78
CA LYS A 124 0.61 -3.64 0.41
C LYS A 124 1.01 -4.42 1.65
N SER A 125 0.47 -5.63 1.81
CA SER A 125 0.92 -6.63 2.76
C SER A 125 1.24 -7.93 2.03
N ASN A 126 2.35 -8.59 2.39
CA ASN A 126 2.62 -9.96 1.96
C ASN A 126 1.90 -10.98 2.86
N GLY A 127 1.42 -10.57 4.03
CA GLY A 127 0.49 -11.29 4.89
C GLY A 127 -0.94 -10.77 4.74
N ASN A 128 -1.63 -10.66 5.85
CA ASN A 128 -3.03 -10.22 5.95
C ASN A 128 -3.15 -8.70 6.13
N ILE A 129 -4.35 -8.18 5.85
CA ILE A 129 -4.71 -6.79 6.19
C ILE A 129 -5.99 -6.81 7.02
N HIS A 130 -5.88 -6.34 8.26
CA HIS A 130 -7.01 -6.22 9.17
C HIS A 130 -7.23 -4.74 9.50
N ILE A 131 -8.38 -4.20 9.12
CA ILE A 131 -8.79 -2.83 9.42
C ILE A 131 -10.05 -2.91 10.27
N THR A 132 -9.89 -2.84 11.59
CA THR A 132 -10.99 -3.07 12.53
C THR A 132 -11.68 -1.78 12.97
N ASN A 133 -11.01 -0.63 12.87
CA ASN A 133 -11.56 0.68 13.21
C ASN A 133 -10.72 1.79 12.55
N GLY A 134 -11.12 3.06 12.71
CA GLY A 134 -10.45 4.24 12.17
C GLY A 134 -10.98 4.66 10.79
N THR A 135 -10.36 5.69 10.23
CA THR A 135 -10.67 6.21 8.90
C THR A 135 -9.49 5.93 7.97
N VAL A 136 -9.76 5.30 6.83
CA VAL A 136 -8.74 4.94 5.85
C VAL A 136 -9.16 5.45 4.48
N THR A 137 -8.43 6.43 3.97
CA THR A 137 -8.66 7.04 2.65
C THR A 137 -7.50 6.71 1.71
N MET A 138 -7.80 6.07 0.60
CA MET A 138 -6.80 5.67 -0.39
C MET A 138 -7.18 6.14 -1.78
N LYS A 139 -6.24 6.78 -2.46
CA LYS A 139 -6.41 7.21 -3.84
C LYS A 139 -5.20 6.79 -4.68
N SER A 140 -5.42 5.98 -5.71
CA SER A 140 -4.37 5.59 -6.66
C SER A 140 -4.78 5.97 -8.08
N THR A 141 -4.03 6.90 -8.71
CA THR A 141 -4.39 7.48 -10.00
C THR A 141 -3.47 7.03 -11.15
N GLY A 142 -2.35 6.40 -10.85
CA GLY A 142 -1.44 5.86 -11.86
C GLY A 142 -1.99 4.60 -12.54
N SER A 143 -1.47 4.26 -13.71
CA SER A 143 -1.88 3.07 -14.46
C SER A 143 -1.69 1.80 -13.63
N ALA A 144 -2.68 0.90 -13.66
CA ALA A 144 -2.78 -0.32 -12.85
C ALA A 144 -2.61 -0.12 -11.34
N GLY A 145 -2.86 1.10 -10.84
CA GLY A 145 -2.73 1.43 -9.43
C GLY A 145 -3.65 0.63 -8.53
N LYS A 146 -3.25 0.42 -7.29
CA LYS A 146 -4.02 -0.34 -6.30
C LYS A 146 -4.25 0.49 -5.03
N GLY A 147 -5.46 0.40 -4.47
CA GLY A 147 -5.75 0.90 -3.13
C GLY A 147 -5.13 -0.04 -2.09
N ILE A 148 -5.73 -1.20 -1.88
CA ILE A 148 -5.25 -2.24 -0.96
C ILE A 148 -4.82 -3.48 -1.76
N SER A 149 -3.71 -4.09 -1.36
CA SER A 149 -3.27 -5.38 -1.89
C SER A 149 -2.69 -6.26 -0.78
N ALA A 150 -3.33 -7.39 -0.50
CA ALA A 150 -2.85 -8.42 0.42
C ALA A 150 -2.52 -9.70 -0.34
N ASP A 151 -1.46 -10.40 0.07
CA ASP A 151 -1.21 -11.76 -0.40
C ASP A 151 -1.95 -12.79 0.49
N GLY A 152 -2.34 -12.43 1.71
CA GLY A 152 -3.26 -13.14 2.57
C GLY A 152 -4.71 -12.65 2.42
N GLU A 153 -5.45 -12.70 3.52
CA GLU A 153 -6.82 -12.23 3.63
C GLU A 153 -6.92 -10.73 3.89
N ILE A 154 -8.12 -10.19 3.65
CA ILE A 154 -8.49 -8.84 4.09
C ILE A 154 -9.73 -8.95 4.97
N VAL A 155 -9.65 -8.40 6.19
CA VAL A 155 -10.78 -8.36 7.12
C VAL A 155 -11.09 -6.91 7.49
N PHE A 156 -12.35 -6.52 7.33
CA PHE A 156 -12.86 -5.23 7.75
C PHE A 156 -13.80 -5.37 8.93
N GLY A 157 -13.58 -4.51 9.93
CA GLY A 157 -14.40 -4.45 11.13
C GLY A 157 -14.23 -5.64 12.05
N ALA A 158 -15.07 -5.69 13.07
CA ALA A 158 -15.18 -6.80 14.00
C ALA A 158 -16.65 -7.07 14.31
N VAL A 159 -16.95 -8.30 14.71
CA VAL A 159 -18.31 -8.68 15.08
C VAL A 159 -18.79 -7.85 16.27
N ASN A 160 -20.00 -7.31 16.19
CA ASN A 160 -20.62 -6.44 17.21
C ASN A 160 -19.84 -5.13 17.51
N ALA A 161 -19.06 -4.61 16.55
CA ALA A 161 -18.36 -3.35 16.63
C ALA A 161 -18.82 -2.39 15.52
N GLU A 162 -18.58 -1.08 15.71
CA GLU A 162 -18.94 -0.05 14.72
C GLU A 162 -18.17 -0.20 13.42
N GLY A 163 -16.89 -0.52 13.50
CA GLY A 163 -16.01 -0.78 12.36
C GLY A 163 -15.40 0.47 11.71
N PRO A 164 -14.56 0.27 10.68
CA PRO A 164 -13.83 1.33 10.02
C PRO A 164 -14.69 2.11 9.01
N VAL A 165 -14.22 3.33 8.67
CA VAL A 165 -14.65 4.05 7.47
C VAL A 165 -13.54 3.92 6.43
N VAL A 166 -13.83 3.30 5.29
CA VAL A 166 -12.85 3.04 4.23
C VAL A 166 -13.31 3.66 2.91
N ASP A 167 -12.53 4.59 2.36
CA ASP A 167 -12.66 5.09 0.99
C ASP A 167 -11.45 4.63 0.18
N ALA A 168 -11.67 3.82 -0.84
CA ALA A 168 -10.63 3.33 -1.75
C ALA A 168 -10.98 3.65 -3.20
N THR A 169 -10.27 4.58 -3.79
CA THR A 169 -10.51 5.05 -5.16
C THR A 169 -9.30 4.77 -6.05
N THR A 170 -9.51 4.13 -7.19
CA THR A 170 -8.52 3.99 -8.26
C THR A 170 -9.09 4.51 -9.58
N THR A 171 -8.30 5.32 -10.30
CA THR A 171 -8.73 5.97 -11.55
C THR A 171 -7.75 5.77 -12.71
N GLY A 172 -6.66 5.03 -12.50
CA GLY A 172 -5.64 4.80 -13.53
C GLY A 172 -6.11 3.79 -14.59
N ALA A 173 -5.66 3.96 -15.82
CA ALA A 173 -5.93 3.02 -16.90
C ALA A 173 -5.20 1.69 -16.71
N LYS A 174 -5.69 0.63 -17.34
CA LYS A 174 -4.93 -0.61 -17.52
C LYS A 174 -3.79 -0.40 -18.52
N PHE A 175 -2.79 -1.28 -18.48
CA PHE A 175 -1.75 -1.37 -19.51
C PHE A 175 -1.45 -2.83 -19.87
N LEU A 176 -0.98 -3.04 -21.11
CA LEU A 176 -0.60 -4.36 -21.61
C LEU A 176 0.69 -4.82 -20.92
N VAL A 177 0.67 -6.00 -20.34
CA VAL A 177 1.85 -6.67 -19.78
C VAL A 177 2.50 -7.54 -20.85
N SER A 178 1.73 -8.44 -21.48
CA SER A 178 2.25 -9.36 -22.49
C SER A 178 1.16 -9.82 -23.45
N GLY A 179 1.56 -10.45 -24.54
CA GLY A 179 0.63 -11.02 -25.52
C GLY A 179 -0.07 -9.98 -26.40
N HIS A 180 -1.03 -10.42 -27.20
CA HIS A 180 -1.87 -9.59 -28.06
C HIS A 180 -3.20 -10.28 -28.38
N GLY A 181 -4.19 -9.49 -28.78
CA GLY A 181 -5.53 -10.02 -29.09
C GLY A 181 -6.16 -10.70 -27.90
N GLU A 182 -6.70 -11.88 -28.11
CA GLU A 182 -7.36 -12.68 -27.05
C GLU A 182 -6.38 -13.23 -26.01
N ASN A 183 -5.09 -13.31 -26.32
CA ASN A 183 -4.03 -13.74 -25.40
C ASN A 183 -3.33 -12.57 -24.71
N ALA A 184 -3.89 -11.38 -24.77
CA ALA A 184 -3.32 -10.21 -24.12
C ALA A 184 -3.53 -10.27 -22.60
N ASP A 185 -2.43 -10.16 -21.84
CA ASP A 185 -2.45 -10.01 -20.38
C ASP A 185 -2.32 -8.54 -20.02
N TYR A 186 -3.21 -8.05 -19.16
CA TYR A 186 -3.27 -6.65 -18.73
C TYR A 186 -3.11 -6.51 -17.23
N ALA A 187 -2.25 -5.59 -16.84
CA ALA A 187 -2.27 -5.05 -15.48
C ALA A 187 -3.45 -4.07 -15.35
N ASN A 188 -4.38 -4.37 -14.46
CA ASN A 188 -5.58 -3.57 -14.24
C ASN A 188 -5.53 -2.85 -12.90
N PRO A 189 -6.10 -1.63 -12.79
CA PRO A 189 -6.30 -0.98 -11.51
C PRO A 189 -7.24 -1.81 -10.62
N LYS A 190 -7.01 -1.79 -9.31
CA LYS A 190 -7.81 -2.50 -8.32
C LYS A 190 -7.93 -1.69 -7.04
N ALA A 191 -9.14 -1.31 -6.66
CA ALA A 191 -9.32 -0.63 -5.37
C ALA A 191 -8.99 -1.58 -4.20
N ILE A 192 -9.41 -2.84 -4.29
CA ILE A 192 -9.10 -3.90 -3.32
C ILE A 192 -8.61 -5.14 -4.09
N LYS A 193 -7.53 -5.75 -3.61
CA LYS A 193 -7.01 -7.03 -4.07
C LYS A 193 -6.55 -7.87 -2.88
N CYS A 194 -6.99 -9.11 -2.80
CA CYS A 194 -6.38 -10.14 -1.93
C CYS A 194 -6.24 -11.45 -2.70
N ILE A 195 -5.37 -12.33 -2.20
CA ILE A 195 -5.26 -13.72 -2.70
C ILE A 195 -6.11 -14.63 -1.81
N GLY A 196 -6.14 -14.37 -0.49
CA GLY A 196 -7.03 -15.05 0.45
C GLY A 196 -8.45 -14.44 0.45
N ASP A 197 -9.16 -14.66 1.52
CA ASP A 197 -10.55 -14.23 1.68
C ASP A 197 -10.70 -12.71 1.90
N LEU A 198 -11.83 -12.17 1.46
CA LEU A 198 -12.26 -10.82 1.79
C LEU A 198 -13.51 -10.89 2.67
N THR A 199 -13.36 -10.50 3.92
CA THR A 199 -14.44 -10.54 4.91
C THR A 199 -14.75 -9.14 5.45
N SER A 200 -16.01 -8.80 5.58
CA SER A 200 -16.46 -7.59 6.27
C SER A 200 -17.45 -7.97 7.37
N HIS A 201 -17.13 -7.60 8.60
CA HIS A 201 -18.01 -7.77 9.75
C HIS A 201 -18.80 -6.50 10.06
N SER A 202 -18.17 -5.33 9.90
CA SER A 202 -18.78 -4.02 10.15
C SER A 202 -17.99 -2.91 9.45
N GLY A 203 -18.56 -1.70 9.38
CA GLY A 203 -17.92 -0.52 8.82
C GLY A 203 -18.68 0.12 7.66
N THR A 204 -18.16 1.23 7.17
CA THR A 204 -18.69 1.98 6.01
C THR A 204 -17.66 2.00 4.90
N PHE A 205 -18.05 1.60 3.70
CA PHE A 205 -17.14 1.42 2.57
C PHE A 205 -17.59 2.22 1.36
N THR A 206 -16.67 3.01 0.81
CA THR A 206 -16.81 3.67 -0.49
C THR A 206 -15.69 3.16 -1.40
N ILE A 207 -16.02 2.28 -2.32
CA ILE A 207 -15.03 1.63 -3.18
C ILE A 207 -15.31 2.03 -4.63
N ARG A 208 -14.33 2.65 -5.27
CA ARG A 208 -14.42 3.11 -6.66
C ARG A 208 -13.23 2.62 -7.46
N CYS A 209 -13.49 1.99 -8.60
CA CYS A 209 -12.49 1.64 -9.59
C CYS A 209 -13.00 2.09 -10.96
N THR A 210 -12.45 3.17 -11.48
CA THR A 210 -12.82 3.75 -12.77
C THR A 210 -11.62 3.78 -13.70
N GLN A 211 -11.85 3.62 -15.00
CA GLN A 211 -10.83 3.68 -16.07
C GLN A 211 -11.15 4.81 -17.04
#